data_0c7cc8d88db1e426c3451786c20f7395
#
_entry.id   0c7cc8d88db1e426c3451786c20f7395
#
_cell.length_a   1.000
_cell.length_b   1.000
_cell.length_c   1.000
_cell.angle_alpha   90.00
_cell.angle_beta   90.00
_cell.angle_gamma   90.00
#
_symmetry.space_group_name_H-M   'P 1'
#
loop_
_entity.id
_entity.type
_entity.pdbx_description
1 polymer ?
#
loop_
_entity_poly.entity_id
_entity_poly.type
_entity_poly.pdbx_seq_one_letter_code
_entity_poly.pdbx_strand_id
1 'polypeptide(L)'
;MAKYLSTKTYGHNIGLSAVFRQPNAVHSHCHLLHGYSLQFKFTFGCSELDNKNWAVDFGGLKPLKAWLEDSFDHKTCVDVNDPHKQDFYDLQDKDLCEVREFEGVGAEKFAEHAWRFADKLVREMTDNRCWCESVECAEHGANSAIYTPFITQKISMAE
;
A
#
# COMPACT_ATOMS: atom_id res chain seq x y z
N MET A 1 14.73 8.19 15.61
CA MET A 1 14.13 6.87 15.96
C MET A 1 12.81 7.11 16.67
N ALA A 2 11.77 6.38 16.30
CA ALA A 2 10.45 6.52 16.91
C ALA A 2 10.47 6.08 18.38
N LYS A 3 9.80 6.86 19.24
CA LYS A 3 9.46 6.48 20.62
C LYS A 3 8.01 6.01 20.71
N TYR A 4 7.16 6.50 19.81
CA TYR A 4 5.75 6.19 19.76
C TYR A 4 5.38 5.68 18.37
N LEU A 5 4.58 4.63 18.34
CA LEU A 5 4.01 4.09 17.12
C LEU A 5 2.49 4.10 17.24
N SER A 6 1.82 4.62 16.22
CA SER A 6 0.37 4.57 16.09
C SER A 6 0.01 3.80 14.82
N THR A 7 -1.06 3.04 14.85
CA THR A 7 -1.47 2.24 13.70
C THR A 7 -2.87 2.60 13.22
N LYS A 8 -3.05 2.56 11.90
CA LYS A 8 -4.36 2.68 11.25
C LYS A 8 -4.54 1.53 10.27
N THR A 9 -5.64 0.79 10.42
CA THR A 9 -5.96 -0.33 9.56
C THR A 9 -7.20 -0.04 8.72
N TYR A 10 -7.08 -0.26 7.42
CA TYR A 10 -8.19 -0.32 6.48
C TYR A 10 -8.38 -1.80 6.12
N GLY A 11 -9.29 -2.45 6.84
CA GLY A 11 -9.46 -3.90 6.82
C GLY A 11 -10.12 -4.41 5.53
N HIS A 12 -10.14 -5.73 5.36
CA HIS A 12 -10.76 -6.40 4.21
C HIS A 12 -12.25 -6.05 4.05
N ASN A 13 -12.94 -5.69 5.14
CA ASN A 13 -14.35 -5.30 5.15
C ASN A 13 -14.63 -3.93 4.52
N ILE A 14 -13.61 -3.10 4.27
CA ILE A 14 -13.78 -1.83 3.54
C ILE A 14 -14.09 -2.11 2.06
N GLY A 15 -13.64 -3.23 1.52
CA GLY A 15 -13.96 -3.64 0.18
C GLY A 15 -13.07 -3.01 -0.89
N LEU A 16 -11.79 -2.84 -0.61
CA LEU A 16 -10.79 -2.42 -1.61
C LEU A 16 -10.56 -3.57 -2.60
N SER A 17 -11.54 -3.80 -3.46
CA SER A 17 -11.60 -4.91 -4.39
C SER A 17 -10.71 -4.64 -5.59
N ALA A 18 -9.57 -5.31 -5.66
CA ALA A 18 -8.61 -5.17 -6.74
C ALA A 18 -8.36 -6.49 -7.45
N VAL A 19 -8.16 -6.43 -8.75
CA VAL A 19 -7.72 -7.55 -9.57
C VAL A 19 -6.38 -7.19 -10.22
N PHE A 20 -5.47 -8.15 -10.29
CA PHE A 20 -4.15 -8.00 -10.88
C PHE A 20 -3.56 -9.34 -11.32
N ARG A 21 -2.46 -9.30 -12.02
CA ARG A 21 -1.65 -10.46 -12.39
C ARG A 21 -0.17 -10.15 -12.27
N GLN A 22 0.64 -11.20 -12.07
CA GLN A 22 2.10 -11.12 -12.13
C GLN A 22 2.58 -11.60 -13.49
N PRO A 23 2.90 -10.69 -14.43
CA PRO A 23 3.19 -11.08 -15.81
C PRO A 23 4.40 -12.00 -15.94
N ASN A 24 5.35 -11.92 -15.01
CA ASN A 24 6.58 -12.73 -15.04
C ASN A 24 6.48 -14.05 -14.27
N ALA A 25 5.38 -14.29 -13.55
CA ALA A 25 5.19 -15.51 -12.76
C ALA A 25 4.60 -16.66 -13.60
N VAL A 26 5.21 -16.97 -14.73
CA VAL A 26 4.71 -17.96 -15.71
C VAL A 26 4.65 -19.40 -15.18
N HIS A 27 5.39 -19.70 -14.10
CA HIS A 27 5.39 -20.99 -13.42
C HIS A 27 4.23 -21.19 -12.44
N SER A 28 3.45 -20.15 -12.17
CA SER A 28 2.40 -20.08 -11.16
C SER A 28 1.10 -19.58 -11.75
N HIS A 29 -0.03 -19.91 -11.13
CA HIS A 29 -1.33 -19.34 -11.47
C HIS A 29 -1.40 -17.81 -11.24
N CYS A 30 -0.43 -17.22 -10.54
CA CYS A 30 -0.36 -15.78 -10.33
C CYS A 30 -0.15 -14.97 -11.62
N HIS A 31 0.22 -15.59 -12.74
CA HIS A 31 0.26 -14.91 -14.04
C HIS A 31 -1.15 -14.64 -14.62
N LEU A 32 -2.16 -15.33 -14.10
CA LEU A 32 -3.56 -15.10 -14.47
C LEU A 32 -4.15 -13.96 -13.62
N LEU A 33 -5.16 -13.29 -14.15
CA LEU A 33 -5.92 -12.32 -13.37
C LEU A 33 -6.58 -13.02 -12.17
N HIS A 34 -6.36 -12.47 -11.00
CA HIS A 34 -6.96 -12.89 -9.74
C HIS A 34 -7.11 -11.67 -8.83
N GLY A 35 -7.99 -11.73 -7.86
CA GLY A 35 -8.30 -10.55 -7.07
C GLY A 35 -8.52 -10.86 -5.60
N TYR A 36 -8.41 -9.80 -4.81
CA TYR A 36 -8.61 -9.80 -3.37
C TYR A 36 -9.31 -8.53 -2.92
N SER A 37 -9.99 -8.60 -1.79
CA SER A 37 -10.34 -7.42 -1.00
C SER A 37 -9.13 -7.09 -0.12
N LEU A 38 -8.30 -6.14 -0.57
CA LEU A 38 -7.03 -5.83 0.08
C LEU A 38 -7.24 -5.18 1.45
N GLN A 39 -6.32 -5.48 2.39
CA GLN A 39 -6.21 -4.78 3.66
C GLN A 39 -4.89 -4.02 3.70
N PHE A 40 -4.93 -2.79 4.22
CA PHE A 40 -3.73 -1.99 4.47
C PHE A 40 -3.65 -1.60 5.93
N LYS A 41 -2.50 -1.88 6.55
CA LYS A 41 -2.19 -1.43 7.90
C LYS A 41 -0.98 -0.50 7.85
N PHE A 42 -1.18 0.71 8.30
CA PHE A 42 -0.16 1.75 8.37
C PHE A 42 0.36 1.84 9.80
N THR A 43 1.67 1.92 9.96
CA THR A 43 2.34 2.23 11.22
C THR A 43 3.03 3.58 11.09
N PHE A 44 2.62 4.53 11.91
CA PHE A 44 3.18 5.88 11.95
C PHE A 44 4.09 6.02 13.17
N GLY A 45 5.24 6.66 13.00
CA GLY A 45 6.23 6.87 14.04
C GLY A 45 6.47 8.34 14.33
N CYS A 46 6.75 8.66 15.58
CA CYS A 46 7.26 9.96 15.99
C CYS A 46 8.16 9.84 17.22
N SER A 47 9.06 10.79 17.42
CA SER A 47 9.87 10.88 18.63
C SER A 47 9.19 11.69 19.73
N GLU A 48 8.30 12.60 19.36
CA GLU A 48 7.56 13.46 20.28
C GLU A 48 6.09 13.53 19.86
N LEU A 49 5.20 13.52 20.84
CA LEU A 49 3.77 13.69 20.62
C LEU A 49 3.41 15.19 20.46
N ASP A 50 2.26 15.45 19.88
CA ASP A 50 1.71 16.81 19.84
C ASP A 50 1.09 17.21 21.20
N ASN A 51 0.50 18.40 21.28
CA ASN A 51 -0.13 18.93 22.51
C ASN A 51 -1.41 18.17 22.92
N LYS A 52 -1.89 17.24 22.10
CA LYS A 52 -3.01 16.33 22.39
C LYS A 52 -2.53 14.94 22.77
N ASN A 53 -1.22 14.73 22.87
CA ASN A 53 -0.57 13.43 23.05
C ASN A 53 -0.81 12.46 21.88
N TRP A 54 -0.89 12.98 20.65
CA TRP A 54 -1.06 12.18 19.44
C TRP A 54 0.23 12.13 18.61
N ALA A 55 0.49 10.95 18.04
CA ALA A 55 1.48 10.81 16.98
C ALA A 55 0.98 11.44 15.68
N VAL A 56 -0.26 11.11 15.30
CA VAL A 56 -0.95 11.61 14.13
C VAL A 56 -2.45 11.74 14.42
N ASP A 57 -3.10 12.74 13.84
CA ASP A 57 -4.56 12.87 13.87
C ASP A 57 -5.18 11.90 12.86
N PHE A 58 -5.82 10.82 13.32
CA PHE A 58 -6.50 9.86 12.46
C PHE A 58 -7.65 10.49 11.66
N GLY A 59 -8.29 11.54 12.16
CA GLY A 59 -9.30 12.29 11.42
C GLY A 59 -8.75 12.98 10.18
N GLY A 60 -7.47 13.32 10.17
CA GLY A 60 -6.76 13.93 9.04
C GLY A 60 -6.32 12.94 7.95
N LEU A 61 -6.55 11.63 8.16
CA LEU A 61 -6.16 10.59 7.20
C LEU A 61 -7.22 10.32 6.10
N LYS A 62 -8.27 11.13 6.00
CA LYS A 62 -9.27 11.00 4.92
C LYS A 62 -8.66 10.98 3.51
N PRO A 63 -7.64 11.80 3.19
CA PRO A 63 -6.98 11.73 1.88
C PRO A 63 -6.31 10.38 1.62
N LEU A 64 -5.81 9.70 2.64
CA LEU A 64 -5.23 8.37 2.52
C LEU A 64 -6.29 7.33 2.15
N LYS A 65 -7.45 7.35 2.82
CA LYS A 65 -8.57 6.47 2.47
C LYS A 65 -9.04 6.72 1.03
N ALA A 66 -9.19 7.97 0.64
CA ALA A 66 -9.59 8.35 -0.71
C ALA A 66 -8.58 7.86 -1.76
N TRP A 67 -7.29 7.95 -1.47
CA TRP A 67 -6.23 7.44 -2.34
C TRP A 67 -6.28 5.91 -2.48
N LEU A 68 -6.54 5.19 -1.38
CA LEU A 68 -6.69 3.73 -1.41
C LEU A 68 -7.89 3.31 -2.26
N GLU A 69 -9.02 3.98 -2.10
CA GLU A 69 -10.23 3.72 -2.89
C GLU A 69 -9.99 4.00 -4.38
N ASP A 70 -9.39 5.14 -4.72
CA ASP A 70 -9.05 5.50 -6.10
C ASP A 70 -8.01 4.56 -6.74
N SER A 71 -7.11 4.01 -5.93
CA SER A 71 -6.05 3.13 -6.43
C SER A 71 -6.46 1.68 -6.57
N PHE A 72 -7.37 1.19 -5.73
CA PHE A 72 -7.61 -0.25 -5.60
C PHE A 72 -9.07 -0.66 -5.72
N ASP A 73 -10.03 0.16 -5.27
CA ASP A 73 -11.42 -0.26 -5.23
C ASP A 73 -12.02 -0.36 -6.64
N HIS A 74 -12.45 -1.56 -7.03
CA HIS A 74 -12.94 -1.88 -8.37
C HIS A 74 -11.92 -1.58 -9.49
N LYS A 75 -10.62 -1.70 -9.17
CA LYS A 75 -9.56 -1.44 -10.14
C LYS A 75 -8.94 -2.73 -10.68
N THR A 76 -8.59 -2.70 -11.95
CA THR A 76 -7.66 -3.62 -12.56
C THR A 76 -6.27 -3.00 -12.47
N CYS A 77 -5.48 -3.49 -11.51
CA CYS A 77 -4.14 -2.99 -11.26
C CYS A 77 -3.16 -3.65 -12.24
N VAL A 78 -2.53 -2.85 -13.08
CA VAL A 78 -1.69 -3.33 -14.17
C VAL A 78 -0.26 -2.86 -13.99
N ASP A 79 0.69 -3.78 -14.10
CA ASP A 79 2.11 -3.43 -14.15
C ASP A 79 2.38 -2.59 -15.41
N VAL A 80 3.07 -1.46 -15.27
CA VAL A 80 3.44 -0.59 -16.40
C VAL A 80 4.22 -1.35 -17.50
N ASN A 81 4.91 -2.42 -17.14
CA ASN A 81 5.70 -3.27 -18.04
C ASN A 81 4.95 -4.54 -18.48
N ASP A 82 3.67 -4.70 -18.15
CA ASP A 82 2.91 -5.87 -18.61
C ASP A 82 2.79 -5.85 -20.14
N PRO A 83 3.26 -6.90 -20.84
CA PRO A 83 3.16 -6.96 -22.31
C PRO A 83 1.70 -7.00 -22.80
N HIS A 84 0.74 -7.36 -21.93
CA HIS A 84 -0.69 -7.37 -22.23
C HIS A 84 -1.42 -6.10 -21.73
N LYS A 85 -0.70 -5.05 -21.40
CA LYS A 85 -1.30 -3.80 -20.90
C LYS A 85 -2.39 -3.25 -21.83
N GLN A 86 -2.17 -3.31 -23.14
CA GLN A 86 -3.15 -2.84 -24.12
C GLN A 86 -4.47 -3.63 -24.07
N ASP A 87 -4.41 -4.94 -23.82
CA ASP A 87 -5.62 -5.77 -23.71
C ASP A 87 -6.53 -5.28 -22.56
N PHE A 88 -5.93 -4.82 -21.44
CA PHE A 88 -6.69 -4.24 -20.32
C PHE A 88 -7.30 -2.89 -20.67
N TYR A 89 -6.61 -2.04 -21.40
CA TYR A 89 -7.17 -0.80 -21.91
C TYR A 89 -8.29 -1.03 -22.93
N ASP A 90 -8.19 -2.06 -23.75
CA ASP A 90 -9.27 -2.45 -24.68
C ASP A 90 -10.52 -2.89 -23.91
N LEU A 91 -10.36 -3.58 -22.78
CA LEU A 91 -11.48 -3.89 -21.87
C LEU A 91 -12.05 -2.64 -21.21
N GLN A 92 -11.21 -1.70 -20.79
CA GLN A 92 -11.67 -0.42 -20.25
C GLN A 92 -12.46 0.38 -21.28
N ASP A 93 -12.04 0.42 -22.54
CA ASP A 93 -12.75 1.09 -23.63
C ASP A 93 -14.16 0.50 -23.88
N LYS A 94 -14.35 -0.78 -23.51
CA LYS A 94 -15.65 -1.47 -23.52
C LYS A 94 -16.43 -1.32 -22.24
N ASP A 95 -15.97 -0.50 -21.29
CA ASP A 95 -16.57 -0.32 -19.96
C ASP A 95 -16.67 -1.62 -19.14
N LEU A 96 -15.66 -2.49 -19.28
CA LEU A 96 -15.60 -3.79 -18.58
C LEU A 96 -14.65 -3.80 -17.39
N CYS A 97 -13.76 -2.83 -17.28
CA CYS A 97 -12.85 -2.64 -16.14
C CYS A 97 -12.38 -1.19 -16.06
N GLU A 98 -11.76 -0.87 -14.96
CA GLU A 98 -11.07 0.42 -14.76
C GLU A 98 -9.60 0.15 -14.45
N VAL A 99 -8.72 0.55 -15.37
CA VAL A 99 -7.29 0.31 -15.27
C VAL A 99 -6.61 1.31 -14.34
N ARG A 100 -5.77 0.80 -13.46
CA ARG A 100 -4.82 1.58 -12.66
C ARG A 100 -3.41 1.01 -12.88
N GLU A 101 -2.52 1.82 -13.45
CA GLU A 101 -1.13 1.39 -13.66
C GLU A 101 -0.29 1.59 -12.39
N PHE A 102 0.61 0.64 -12.16
CA PHE A 102 1.60 0.68 -11.08
C PHE A 102 2.99 0.30 -11.60
N GLU A 103 4.02 0.89 -11.05
CA GLU A 103 5.40 0.40 -11.16
C GLU A 103 5.57 -0.85 -10.30
N GLY A 104 5.10 -1.98 -10.81
CA GLY A 104 5.01 -3.24 -10.11
C GLY A 104 3.67 -3.43 -9.37
N VAL A 105 3.20 -4.66 -9.35
CA VAL A 105 1.96 -5.10 -8.70
C VAL A 105 2.24 -6.21 -7.70
N GLY A 106 1.27 -6.50 -6.85
CA GLY A 106 1.39 -7.48 -5.77
C GLY A 106 1.52 -6.82 -4.40
N ALA A 107 1.37 -7.60 -3.34
CA ALA A 107 1.28 -7.09 -1.97
C ALA A 107 2.48 -6.22 -1.58
N GLU A 108 3.71 -6.63 -1.96
CA GLU A 108 4.95 -5.89 -1.67
C GLU A 108 4.95 -4.52 -2.34
N LYS A 109 4.61 -4.46 -3.63
CA LYS A 109 4.59 -3.21 -4.39
C LYS A 109 3.42 -2.32 -3.99
N PHE A 110 2.27 -2.88 -3.71
CA PHE A 110 1.13 -2.11 -3.20
C PHE A 110 1.44 -1.49 -1.84
N ALA A 111 2.12 -2.23 -0.96
CA ALA A 111 2.59 -1.68 0.32
C ALA A 111 3.58 -0.53 0.13
N GLU A 112 4.54 -0.65 -0.80
CA GLU A 112 5.49 0.41 -1.13
C GLU A 112 4.78 1.67 -1.67
N HIS A 113 3.86 1.53 -2.62
CA HIS A 113 3.12 2.66 -3.17
C HIS A 113 2.25 3.36 -2.11
N ALA A 114 1.58 2.58 -1.28
CA ALA A 114 0.79 3.11 -0.16
C ALA A 114 1.67 3.84 0.87
N TRP A 115 2.85 3.30 1.15
CA TRP A 115 3.83 3.94 2.03
C TRP A 115 4.25 5.31 1.50
N ARG A 116 4.57 5.43 0.22
CA ARG A 116 5.00 6.69 -0.40
C ARG A 116 3.95 7.80 -0.25
N PHE A 117 2.68 7.45 -0.46
CA PHE A 117 1.59 8.40 -0.28
C PHE A 117 1.39 8.76 1.20
N ALA A 118 1.36 7.77 2.09
CA ALA A 118 1.13 7.97 3.51
C ALA A 118 2.26 8.77 4.18
N ASP A 119 3.52 8.47 3.86
CA ASP A 119 4.67 9.18 4.43
C ASP A 119 4.66 10.67 4.05
N LYS A 120 4.41 10.96 2.78
CA LYS A 120 4.27 12.35 2.33
C LYS A 120 3.13 13.06 3.06
N LEU A 121 1.95 12.44 3.13
CA LEU A 121 0.78 13.02 3.77
C LEU A 121 1.03 13.35 5.24
N VAL A 122 1.54 12.39 6.02
CA VAL A 122 1.69 12.60 7.47
C VAL A 122 2.83 13.56 7.80
N ARG A 123 3.87 13.60 6.98
CA ARG A 123 4.93 14.62 7.12
C ARG A 123 4.39 16.02 6.87
N GLU A 124 3.59 16.19 5.84
CA GLU A 124 2.94 17.48 5.54
C GLU A 124 1.96 17.90 6.66
N MET A 125 1.15 16.95 7.16
CA MET A 125 0.20 17.21 8.25
C MET A 125 0.85 17.62 9.58
N THR A 126 2.09 17.19 9.82
CA THR A 126 2.75 17.28 11.13
C THR A 126 4.04 18.09 11.11
N ASP A 127 4.33 18.77 10.02
CA ASP A 127 5.61 19.50 9.83
C ASP A 127 6.83 18.61 10.11
N ASN A 128 6.84 17.40 9.50
CA ASN A 128 7.87 16.38 9.63
C ASN A 128 8.04 15.77 11.04
N ARG A 129 7.15 16.05 11.99
CA ARG A 129 7.20 15.45 13.32
C ARG A 129 6.88 13.97 13.31
N CYS A 130 5.95 13.56 12.45
CA CYS A 130 5.52 12.17 12.25
C CYS A 130 5.88 11.70 10.84
N TRP A 131 6.15 10.41 10.70
CA TRP A 131 6.44 9.73 9.43
C TRP A 131 5.74 8.39 9.34
N CYS A 132 5.69 7.78 8.17
CA CYS A 132 5.22 6.43 8.00
C CYS A 132 6.39 5.45 8.20
N GLU A 133 6.30 4.64 9.24
CA GLU A 133 7.32 3.65 9.60
C GLU A 133 7.26 2.41 8.70
N SER A 134 6.05 1.92 8.44
CA SER A 134 5.81 0.77 7.58
C SER A 134 4.37 0.70 7.11
N VAL A 135 4.15 -0.06 6.04
CA VAL A 135 2.82 -0.43 5.55
C VAL A 135 2.78 -1.93 5.30
N GLU A 136 1.77 -2.59 5.82
CA GLU A 136 1.42 -3.96 5.50
C GLU A 136 0.26 -3.98 4.52
N CYS A 137 0.42 -4.71 3.41
CA CYS A 137 -0.67 -5.04 2.49
C CYS A 137 -0.97 -6.53 2.60
N ALA A 138 -2.21 -6.87 2.93
CA ALA A 138 -2.66 -8.25 3.04
C ALA A 138 -3.65 -8.59 1.93
N GLU A 139 -3.40 -9.70 1.24
CA GLU A 139 -4.30 -10.28 0.25
C GLU A 139 -5.48 -10.95 0.94
N HIS A 140 -5.18 -11.72 2.00
CA HIS A 140 -6.12 -12.39 2.89
C HIS A 140 -5.42 -12.72 4.21
N GLY A 141 -6.11 -13.38 5.13
CA GLY A 141 -5.61 -13.64 6.49
C GLY A 141 -4.31 -14.45 6.60
N ALA A 142 -3.90 -15.16 5.52
CA ALA A 142 -2.70 -15.99 5.53
C ALA A 142 -1.49 -15.32 4.85
N ASN A 143 -1.71 -14.37 3.93
CA ASN A 143 -0.64 -13.79 3.10
C ASN A 143 -0.66 -12.27 3.15
N SER A 144 0.46 -11.71 3.58
CA SER A 144 0.71 -10.27 3.56
C SER A 144 2.16 -9.96 3.27
N ALA A 145 2.43 -8.72 2.91
CA ALA A 145 3.77 -8.18 2.77
C ALA A 145 3.88 -6.84 3.49
N ILE A 146 5.05 -6.56 4.04
CA ILE A 146 5.34 -5.31 4.73
C ILE A 146 6.45 -4.58 3.97
N TYR A 147 6.19 -3.31 3.64
CA TYR A 147 7.21 -2.39 3.19
C TYR A 147 7.66 -1.50 4.33
N THR A 148 8.97 -1.39 4.50
CA THR A 148 9.63 -0.44 5.40
C THR A 148 10.86 0.14 4.68
N PRO A 149 11.07 1.48 4.68
CA PRO A 149 12.15 2.09 3.91
C PRO A 149 13.52 1.79 4.48
N PHE A 150 13.58 1.41 5.77
CA PHE A 150 14.82 1.16 6.48
C PHE A 150 14.76 -0.15 7.26
N ILE A 151 15.26 -1.22 6.65
CA ILE A 151 15.66 -2.38 7.42
C ILE A 151 17.05 -2.01 7.98
N THR A 152 17.08 -1.59 9.24
CA THR A 152 18.36 -1.48 9.95
C THR A 152 18.89 -2.90 10.11
N GLN A 153 19.74 -3.35 9.19
CA GLN A 153 20.60 -4.48 9.49
C GLN A 153 21.44 -4.04 10.68
N LYS A 154 21.15 -4.55 11.87
CA LYS A 154 22.16 -4.65 12.90
C LYS A 154 23.22 -5.57 12.34
N ILE A 155 24.23 -4.98 11.71
CA ILE A 155 25.49 -5.68 11.55
C ILE A 155 25.96 -5.90 12.98
N SER A 156 25.77 -7.11 13.46
CA SER A 156 26.45 -7.61 14.64
C SER A 156 27.93 -7.61 14.28
N MET A 157 28.62 -6.57 14.66
CA MET A 157 30.08 -6.66 14.81
C MET A 157 30.29 -7.51 16.05
N ALA A 158 30.34 -8.82 15.83
CA ALA A 158 30.94 -9.74 16.77
C ALA A 158 32.47 -9.58 16.62
N GLU A 159 33.10 -8.93 17.58
CA GLU A 159 34.48 -9.16 17.94
C GLU A 159 34.55 -10.21 19.05
#